data_92a89217346e43674bdf20bc55cd7687
#
_entry.id   92a89217346e43674bdf20bc55cd7687
#
_cell.length_a   1.000
_cell.length_b   1.000
_cell.length_c   1.000
_cell.angle_alpha   90.00
_cell.angle_beta   90.00
_cell.angle_gamma   90.00
#
_symmetry.space_group_name_H-M   'P 1'
#
loop_
_entity.id
_entity.type
_entity.pdbx_description
1 polymer ?
#
loop_
_entity_poly.entity_id
_entity_poly.type
_entity_poly.pdbx_seq_one_letter_code
_entity_poly.pdbx_strand_id
1 'polypeptide(L)'
;MSVVVTLVAFVLLCLKSSVLFAQTDGECEGESCASKKPTVVWLRPPELGIEGSGVSITSGPIYDVMAYLSTHLHNYEHQFEAYPVKRAWSLVQHQQSAQKVYCFYGAAYQEERAEWGYYSQPTSINLPLLIVARKALQPSLKNELDTAQSQPTQGYFESISLRALLQQNLRTVLYNDVNNVYADTVEQWATKNNVVRLNGLGKDLGMHTIALLESGRIDFGYVGHRELSALPEEELDALNVYQISELSQQLRGTKRLLCSKSELGQAVTSDLDSA
;
A
#
# COMPACT_ATOMS: atom_id res chain seq x y z
N MET A 1 13.59 -64.41 38.16
CA MET A 1 14.00 -63.39 39.13
C MET A 1 15.24 -62.67 38.56
N SER A 2 15.13 -61.90 37.46
CA SER A 2 16.31 -61.21 36.92
C SER A 2 16.00 -59.95 36.10
N VAL A 3 14.82 -59.36 36.21
CA VAL A 3 14.41 -58.17 35.40
C VAL A 3 14.17 -56.94 36.29
N VAL A 4 14.11 -57.09 37.62
CA VAL A 4 13.76 -56.01 38.56
C VAL A 4 14.97 -55.19 39.03
N VAL A 5 16.20 -55.71 38.87
CA VAL A 5 17.44 -55.08 39.40
C VAL A 5 18.00 -54.02 38.45
N THR A 6 17.65 -54.07 37.16
CA THR A 6 18.23 -53.15 36.16
C THR A 6 17.50 -51.80 36.05
N LEU A 7 16.30 -51.66 36.57
CA LEU A 7 15.51 -50.44 36.49
C LEU A 7 15.78 -49.41 37.60
N VAL A 8 16.37 -49.83 38.71
CA VAL A 8 16.70 -48.95 39.85
C VAL A 8 18.02 -48.19 39.64
N ALA A 9 18.92 -48.74 38.82
CA ALA A 9 20.20 -48.11 38.56
C ALA A 9 20.14 -46.94 37.57
N PHE A 10 19.08 -46.84 36.74
CA PHE A 10 18.95 -45.76 35.75
C PHE A 10 18.26 -44.47 36.30
N VAL A 11 17.51 -44.60 37.40
CA VAL A 11 16.83 -43.46 38.03
C VAL A 11 17.75 -42.66 38.95
N LEU A 12 18.85 -43.24 39.41
CA LEU A 12 19.79 -42.58 40.33
C LEU A 12 20.91 -41.79 39.62
N LEU A 13 21.05 -41.89 38.29
CA LEU A 13 22.04 -41.15 37.51
C LEU A 13 21.52 -39.83 36.92
N CYS A 14 20.22 -39.58 36.97
CA CYS A 14 19.61 -38.32 36.42
C CYS A 14 19.50 -37.18 37.44
N LEU A 15 19.96 -37.34 38.67
CA LEU A 15 19.78 -36.37 39.76
C LEU A 15 21.07 -35.60 40.15
N LYS A 16 22.12 -35.64 39.35
CA LYS A 16 23.37 -34.89 39.64
C LYS A 16 23.88 -34.08 38.46
N SER A 17 23.00 -33.37 37.77
CA SER A 17 23.44 -32.34 36.81
C SER A 17 22.68 -31.05 37.05
N SER A 18 22.66 -30.60 38.30
CA SER A 18 22.42 -29.19 38.60
C SER A 18 23.67 -28.42 38.29
N VAL A 19 23.87 -28.11 37.00
CA VAL A 19 24.90 -27.14 36.60
C VAL A 19 24.41 -25.78 37.14
N LEU A 20 25.12 -25.30 38.15
CA LEU A 20 25.10 -23.88 38.54
C LEU A 20 25.43 -23.06 37.30
N PHE A 21 24.45 -22.47 36.66
CA PHE A 21 24.68 -21.28 35.86
C PHE A 21 25.00 -20.17 36.88
N ALA A 22 26.30 -19.95 37.07
CA ALA A 22 26.77 -18.68 37.64
C ALA A 22 26.25 -17.58 36.72
N GLN A 23 25.27 -16.82 37.19
CA GLN A 23 25.02 -15.49 36.70
C GLN A 23 26.31 -14.72 36.96
N THR A 24 27.09 -14.54 35.94
CA THR A 24 28.04 -13.42 35.90
C THR A 24 27.20 -12.19 35.67
N ASP A 25 26.81 -11.56 36.76
CA ASP A 25 26.45 -10.16 36.75
C ASP A 25 27.71 -9.41 36.27
N GLY A 26 27.83 -9.29 34.94
CA GLY A 26 28.75 -8.39 34.31
C GLY A 26 28.26 -6.99 34.58
N GLU A 27 28.73 -6.38 35.67
CA GLU A 27 28.68 -4.94 35.86
C GLU A 27 29.26 -4.31 34.59
N CYS A 28 28.42 -3.67 33.81
CA CYS A 28 28.83 -2.76 32.75
C CYS A 28 29.40 -1.49 33.42
N GLU A 29 30.66 -1.52 33.77
CA GLU A 29 31.43 -0.31 34.07
C GLU A 29 31.86 0.34 32.75
N GLY A 30 31.30 1.50 32.44
CA GLY A 30 31.78 2.38 31.37
C GLY A 30 30.71 2.80 30.40
N GLU A 31 30.51 4.09 30.32
CA GLU A 31 29.75 4.89 29.35
C GLU A 31 29.51 4.23 27.99
N SER A 32 28.38 3.59 27.77
CA SER A 32 27.73 3.32 26.47
C SER A 32 26.76 2.14 26.48
N CYS A 33 26.04 1.90 27.56
CA CYS A 33 24.84 1.04 27.50
C CYS A 33 23.59 1.90 27.20
N ALA A 34 23.67 2.84 26.28
CA ALA A 34 22.48 3.41 25.69
C ALA A 34 21.80 2.30 24.91
N SER A 35 20.73 1.73 25.45
CA SER A 35 19.90 0.74 24.78
C SER A 35 19.62 1.25 23.37
N LYS A 36 20.15 0.53 22.37
CA LYS A 36 19.97 0.92 20.97
C LYS A 36 18.48 0.93 20.68
N LYS A 37 17.98 2.07 20.22
CA LYS A 37 16.56 2.19 19.87
C LYS A 37 16.18 1.14 18.81
N PRO A 38 15.03 0.50 18.93
CA PRO A 38 14.56 -0.40 17.89
C PRO A 38 14.28 0.38 16.59
N THR A 39 14.44 -0.29 15.46
CA THR A 39 14.34 0.31 14.13
C THR A 39 12.99 0.04 13.49
N VAL A 40 12.30 1.08 13.04
CA VAL A 40 11.12 1.00 12.18
C VAL A 40 11.57 1.18 10.73
N VAL A 41 11.33 0.18 9.91
CA VAL A 41 11.59 0.24 8.47
C VAL A 41 10.27 0.55 7.75
N TRP A 42 10.16 1.75 7.23
CA TRP A 42 9.03 2.23 6.46
C TRP A 42 9.13 1.74 5.03
N LEU A 43 8.19 0.90 4.62
CA LEU A 43 8.14 0.32 3.29
C LEU A 43 7.12 1.03 2.41
N ARG A 44 7.47 1.19 1.14
CA ARG A 44 6.56 1.67 0.12
C ARG A 44 6.90 1.06 -1.25
N PRO A 45 5.97 1.09 -2.22
CA PRO A 45 6.32 0.82 -3.61
C PRO A 45 7.34 1.84 -4.13
N PRO A 46 8.22 1.46 -5.06
CA PRO A 46 9.08 2.42 -5.74
C PRO A 46 8.22 3.43 -6.53
N GLU A 47 8.60 4.69 -6.47
CA GLU A 47 8.09 5.72 -7.38
C GLU A 47 8.91 5.76 -8.66
N LEU A 48 8.42 6.52 -9.65
CA LEU A 48 9.15 6.75 -10.90
C LEU A 48 10.60 7.14 -10.65
N GLY A 49 11.50 6.49 -11.37
CA GLY A 49 12.93 6.74 -11.28
C GLY A 49 13.67 6.02 -10.16
N ILE A 50 12.96 5.29 -9.29
CA ILE A 50 13.56 4.42 -8.27
C ILE A 50 13.49 2.98 -8.78
N GLU A 51 14.57 2.51 -9.38
CA GLU A 51 14.71 1.12 -9.79
C GLU A 51 15.43 0.33 -8.69
N GLY A 52 14.92 -0.87 -8.40
CA GLY A 52 15.56 -1.78 -7.45
C GLY A 52 14.67 -2.19 -6.27
N SER A 53 15.27 -2.96 -5.38
CA SER A 53 14.63 -3.51 -4.16
C SER A 53 15.51 -3.18 -2.96
N GLY A 54 14.91 -2.63 -1.89
CA GLY A 54 15.66 -2.18 -0.70
C GLY A 54 16.43 -0.89 -0.92
N VAL A 55 15.96 -0.05 -1.84
CA VAL A 55 16.58 1.25 -2.09
C VAL A 55 16.14 2.23 -1.01
N SER A 56 17.10 2.91 -0.39
CA SER A 56 16.82 3.95 0.60
C SER A 56 16.14 5.15 -0.07
N ILE A 57 15.11 5.67 0.58
CA ILE A 57 14.32 6.81 0.11
C ILE A 57 14.62 8.00 1.00
N THR A 58 14.93 9.13 0.38
CA THR A 58 15.32 10.36 1.09
C THR A 58 14.50 11.58 0.67
N SER A 59 13.56 11.42 -0.27
CA SER A 59 12.74 12.53 -0.78
C SER A 59 11.46 12.03 -1.46
N GLY A 60 10.55 12.94 -1.73
CA GLY A 60 9.29 12.72 -2.47
C GLY A 60 8.06 12.80 -1.56
N PRO A 61 6.86 13.02 -2.14
CA PRO A 61 5.65 13.32 -1.37
C PRO A 61 5.27 12.26 -0.34
N ILE A 62 5.48 10.97 -0.68
CA ILE A 62 5.18 9.88 0.27
C ILE A 62 6.26 9.81 1.35
N TYR A 63 7.54 10.05 1.00
CA TYR A 63 8.61 10.16 1.98
C TYR A 63 8.31 11.27 2.98
N ASP A 64 7.88 12.45 2.52
CA ASP A 64 7.59 13.60 3.39
C ASP A 64 6.50 13.25 4.41
N VAL A 65 5.46 12.51 4.00
CA VAL A 65 4.42 12.06 4.94
C VAL A 65 4.97 11.02 5.92
N MET A 66 5.74 10.04 5.47
CA MET A 66 6.35 9.04 6.36
C MET A 66 7.34 9.68 7.33
N ALA A 67 8.14 10.64 6.85
CA ALA A 67 9.07 11.41 7.67
C ALA A 67 8.32 12.24 8.72
N TYR A 68 7.22 12.89 8.34
CA TYR A 68 6.35 13.59 9.29
C TYR A 68 5.80 12.64 10.36
N LEU A 69 5.22 11.51 9.98
CA LEU A 69 4.68 10.53 10.92
C LEU A 69 5.77 9.98 11.85
N SER A 70 7.00 9.80 11.35
CA SER A 70 8.12 9.32 12.16
C SER A 70 8.53 10.31 13.27
N THR A 71 8.25 11.61 13.10
CA THR A 71 8.51 12.60 14.15
C THR A 71 7.68 12.37 15.41
N HIS A 72 6.60 11.62 15.34
CA HIS A 72 5.77 11.24 16.48
C HIS A 72 6.25 9.95 17.17
N LEU A 73 7.25 9.28 16.61
CA LEU A 73 7.78 7.99 17.08
C LEU A 73 9.23 8.14 17.58
N HIS A 74 9.45 9.03 18.54
CA HIS A 74 10.79 9.43 19.01
C HIS A 74 11.62 8.29 19.64
N ASN A 75 10.96 7.21 20.07
CA ASN A 75 11.60 6.08 20.74
C ASN A 75 12.23 5.09 19.76
N TYR A 76 12.14 5.35 18.47
CA TYR A 76 12.58 4.45 17.39
C TYR A 76 13.62 5.13 16.49
N GLU A 77 14.47 4.31 15.85
CA GLU A 77 15.24 4.72 14.69
C GLU A 77 14.39 4.46 13.43
N HIS A 78 14.54 5.28 12.37
CA HIS A 78 13.72 5.19 11.18
C HIS A 78 14.58 4.95 9.93
N GLN A 79 14.15 4.00 9.11
CA GLN A 79 14.71 3.71 7.79
C GLN A 79 13.56 3.73 6.77
N PHE A 80 13.77 4.31 5.61
CA PHE A 80 12.76 4.42 4.56
C PHE A 80 13.27 3.68 3.33
N GLU A 81 12.53 2.66 2.89
CA GLU A 81 12.99 1.75 1.85
C GLU A 81 11.89 1.49 0.80
N ALA A 82 12.28 1.47 -0.49
CA ALA A 82 11.40 1.08 -1.58
C ALA A 82 11.54 -0.39 -1.93
N TYR A 83 10.42 -1.08 -2.02
CA TYR A 83 10.33 -2.46 -2.48
C TYR A 83 9.16 -2.65 -3.43
N PRO A 84 9.26 -3.54 -4.44
CA PRO A 84 8.09 -4.01 -5.17
C PRO A 84 7.01 -4.50 -4.19
N VAL A 85 5.75 -4.17 -4.48
CA VAL A 85 4.62 -4.37 -3.55
C VAL A 85 4.59 -5.78 -2.94
N LYS A 86 4.72 -6.82 -3.76
CA LYS A 86 4.74 -8.22 -3.28
C LYS A 86 5.89 -8.49 -2.30
N ARG A 87 7.05 -7.90 -2.54
CA ARG A 87 8.21 -8.06 -1.65
C ARG A 87 8.01 -7.30 -0.35
N ALA A 88 7.47 -6.09 -0.40
CA ALA A 88 7.14 -5.31 0.79
C ALA A 88 6.15 -6.07 1.69
N TRP A 89 5.08 -6.63 1.12
CA TRP A 89 4.13 -7.47 1.89
C TRP A 89 4.81 -8.69 2.51
N SER A 90 5.68 -9.38 1.76
CA SER A 90 6.44 -10.52 2.29
C SER A 90 7.34 -10.13 3.47
N LEU A 91 7.96 -8.94 3.45
CA LEU A 91 8.77 -8.44 4.56
C LEU A 91 7.92 -8.19 5.81
N VAL A 92 6.77 -7.51 5.66
CA VAL A 92 5.86 -7.28 6.79
C VAL A 92 5.34 -8.59 7.37
N GLN A 93 5.02 -9.57 6.53
CA GLN A 93 4.42 -10.84 6.96
C GLN A 93 5.42 -11.79 7.63
N HIS A 94 6.66 -11.86 7.13
CA HIS A 94 7.57 -12.94 7.50
C HIS A 94 8.81 -12.48 8.28
N GLN A 95 9.11 -11.19 8.30
CA GLN A 95 10.28 -10.68 9.00
C GLN A 95 9.89 -10.21 10.42
N GLN A 96 10.38 -10.95 11.41
CA GLN A 96 10.17 -10.62 12.82
C GLN A 96 11.52 -10.51 13.52
N SER A 97 11.70 -9.45 14.28
CA SER A 97 12.88 -9.20 15.09
C SER A 97 12.52 -8.37 16.31
N ALA A 98 13.16 -8.61 17.44
CA ALA A 98 12.96 -7.78 18.63
C ALA A 98 13.49 -6.34 18.47
N GLN A 99 14.41 -6.12 17.53
CA GLN A 99 15.07 -4.82 17.32
C GLN A 99 14.70 -4.14 16.02
N LYS A 100 13.91 -4.81 15.13
CA LYS A 100 13.56 -4.27 13.82
C LYS A 100 12.14 -4.69 13.41
N VAL A 101 11.34 -3.73 12.99
CA VAL A 101 9.99 -3.96 12.49
C VAL A 101 9.82 -3.37 11.10
N TYR A 102 9.10 -4.07 10.24
CA TYR A 102 8.76 -3.61 8.90
C TYR A 102 7.31 -3.12 8.87
N CYS A 103 7.11 -1.89 8.41
CA CYS A 103 5.82 -1.25 8.34
C CYS A 103 5.56 -0.73 6.92
N PHE A 104 4.47 -1.16 6.31
CA PHE A 104 4.06 -0.68 4.99
C PHE A 104 3.14 0.52 5.12
N TYR A 105 3.56 1.66 4.57
CA TYR A 105 2.75 2.87 4.54
C TYR A 105 1.76 2.85 3.37
N GLY A 106 0.53 3.29 3.66
CA GLY A 106 -0.51 3.41 2.64
C GLY A 106 -1.32 2.14 2.41
N ALA A 107 -1.31 1.20 3.38
CA ALA A 107 -2.14 0.01 3.33
C ALA A 107 -3.63 0.35 3.45
N ALA A 108 -4.44 -0.13 2.52
CA ALA A 108 -5.89 -0.23 2.72
C ALA A 108 -6.18 -1.37 3.71
N TYR A 109 -7.16 -1.17 4.59
CA TYR A 109 -7.58 -2.23 5.52
C TYR A 109 -8.12 -3.43 4.75
N GLN A 110 -7.64 -4.62 5.11
CA GLN A 110 -8.15 -5.91 4.67
C GLN A 110 -8.08 -6.87 5.85
N GLU A 111 -9.16 -7.60 6.09
CA GLU A 111 -9.29 -8.53 7.23
C GLU A 111 -8.20 -9.62 7.20
N GLU A 112 -7.93 -10.19 6.03
CA GLU A 112 -6.85 -11.15 5.82
C GLU A 112 -5.48 -10.61 6.28
N ARG A 113 -5.20 -9.33 6.05
CA ARG A 113 -3.93 -8.72 6.46
C ARG A 113 -3.86 -8.47 7.96
N ALA A 114 -5.00 -8.25 8.61
CA ALA A 114 -5.06 -8.11 10.08
C ALA A 114 -4.69 -9.42 10.81
N GLU A 115 -4.76 -10.56 10.13
CA GLU A 115 -4.30 -11.83 10.69
C GLU A 115 -2.80 -11.87 10.93
N TRP A 116 -2.00 -11.19 10.08
CA TRP A 116 -0.54 -11.24 10.12
C TRP A 116 0.15 -9.87 10.28
N GLY A 117 -0.61 -8.79 10.51
CA GLY A 117 -0.07 -7.46 10.76
C GLY A 117 -0.96 -6.64 11.70
N TYR A 118 -0.38 -5.59 12.28
CA TYR A 118 -1.08 -4.59 13.07
C TYR A 118 -1.30 -3.32 12.25
N TYR A 119 -2.54 -2.87 12.16
CA TYR A 119 -2.90 -1.61 11.53
C TYR A 119 -2.93 -0.47 12.53
N SER A 120 -2.40 0.67 12.13
CA SER A 120 -2.66 1.94 12.83
C SER A 120 -4.09 2.44 12.58
N GLN A 121 -4.49 3.48 13.29
CA GLN A 121 -5.60 4.33 12.87
C GLN A 121 -5.32 4.92 11.47
N PRO A 122 -6.34 5.46 10.79
CA PRO A 122 -6.15 6.07 9.48
C PRO A 122 -5.12 7.21 9.51
N THR A 123 -4.09 7.11 8.70
CA THR A 123 -3.05 8.13 8.54
C THR A 123 -3.31 9.07 7.36
N SER A 124 -4.14 8.63 6.40
CA SER A 124 -4.55 9.46 5.27
C SER A 124 -5.85 8.96 4.65
N ILE A 125 -6.48 9.83 3.88
CA ILE A 125 -7.70 9.53 3.12
C ILE A 125 -7.32 9.31 1.67
N ASN A 126 -7.89 8.29 1.03
CA ASN A 126 -7.77 8.13 -0.41
C ASN A 126 -8.51 9.25 -1.12
N LEU A 127 -7.86 9.88 -2.07
CA LEU A 127 -8.55 10.73 -3.03
C LEU A 127 -9.42 9.87 -3.96
N PRO A 128 -10.55 10.39 -4.47
CA PRO A 128 -11.38 9.67 -5.41
C PRO A 128 -10.60 9.20 -6.62
N LEU A 129 -10.97 8.04 -7.18
CA LEU A 129 -10.45 7.62 -8.48
C LEU A 129 -11.02 8.53 -9.57
N LEU A 130 -10.13 9.00 -10.43
CA LEU A 130 -10.49 9.83 -11.56
C LEU A 130 -10.41 9.04 -12.86
N ILE A 131 -11.37 9.29 -13.72
CA ILE A 131 -11.31 8.90 -15.12
C ILE A 131 -10.97 10.15 -15.93
N VAL A 132 -10.08 9.98 -16.88
CA VAL A 132 -9.82 10.95 -17.93
C VAL A 132 -10.35 10.43 -19.26
N ALA A 133 -10.94 11.34 -20.03
CA ALA A 133 -11.44 11.06 -21.37
C ALA A 133 -11.09 12.24 -22.29
N ARG A 134 -10.96 11.99 -23.59
CA ARG A 134 -10.71 13.07 -24.56
C ARG A 134 -11.92 14.00 -24.66
N LYS A 135 -11.71 15.31 -24.70
CA LYS A 135 -12.81 16.32 -24.89
C LYS A 135 -13.70 16.03 -26.08
N ALA A 136 -13.16 15.46 -27.16
CA ALA A 136 -13.92 15.09 -28.35
C ALA A 136 -15.06 14.10 -28.07
N LEU A 137 -15.04 13.38 -26.94
CA LEU A 137 -16.09 12.44 -26.54
C LEU A 137 -17.23 13.11 -25.75
N GLN A 138 -17.07 14.35 -25.33
CA GLN A 138 -18.05 15.07 -24.49
C GLN A 138 -19.48 15.03 -25.06
N PRO A 139 -19.74 15.22 -26.36
CA PRO A 139 -21.10 15.12 -26.91
C PRO A 139 -21.75 13.75 -26.70
N SER A 140 -20.96 12.68 -26.80
CA SER A 140 -21.43 11.31 -26.58
C SER A 140 -21.71 11.00 -25.11
N LEU A 141 -21.02 11.68 -24.20
CA LEU A 141 -21.13 11.49 -22.75
C LEU A 141 -22.21 12.39 -22.11
N LYS A 142 -22.76 13.36 -22.84
CA LYS A 142 -23.66 14.38 -22.29
C LYS A 142 -24.88 13.77 -21.58
N ASN A 143 -25.53 12.77 -22.19
CA ASN A 143 -26.72 12.14 -21.60
C ASN A 143 -26.38 11.42 -20.27
N GLU A 144 -25.18 10.86 -20.16
CA GLU A 144 -24.72 10.16 -18.97
C GLU A 144 -24.34 11.15 -17.86
N LEU A 145 -23.75 12.29 -18.23
CA LEU A 145 -23.45 13.39 -17.32
C LEU A 145 -24.74 14.00 -16.77
N ASP A 146 -25.75 14.25 -17.60
CA ASP A 146 -27.04 14.79 -17.18
C ASP A 146 -27.77 13.86 -16.20
N THR A 147 -27.62 12.55 -16.37
CA THR A 147 -28.18 11.55 -15.45
C THR A 147 -27.41 11.50 -14.13
N ALA A 148 -26.09 11.65 -14.16
CA ALA A 148 -25.23 11.65 -12.99
C ALA A 148 -25.37 12.91 -12.12
N GLN A 149 -25.67 14.07 -12.73
CA GLN A 149 -25.88 15.34 -12.03
C GLN A 149 -27.10 15.35 -11.11
N SER A 150 -28.03 14.40 -11.28
CA SER A 150 -29.17 14.24 -10.36
C SER A 150 -28.75 13.73 -8.96
N GLN A 151 -27.51 13.30 -8.76
CA GLN A 151 -26.95 12.94 -7.46
C GLN A 151 -26.02 14.06 -6.96
N PRO A 152 -26.16 14.53 -5.70
CA PRO A 152 -25.30 15.57 -5.16
C PRO A 152 -23.85 15.06 -5.13
N THR A 153 -23.01 15.56 -6.02
CA THR A 153 -21.58 15.29 -6.04
C THR A 153 -20.90 16.09 -4.93
N GLN A 154 -20.29 15.39 -3.97
CA GLN A 154 -19.43 16.01 -2.96
C GLN A 154 -17.99 16.16 -3.52
N GLY A 155 -17.79 16.82 -4.64
CA GLY A 155 -16.45 16.94 -5.23
C GLY A 155 -16.36 18.05 -6.28
N TYR A 156 -15.12 18.39 -6.64
CA TYR A 156 -14.80 19.40 -7.66
C TYR A 156 -14.98 18.89 -9.11
N PHE A 157 -15.17 17.58 -9.29
CA PHE A 157 -15.29 16.95 -10.61
C PHE A 157 -16.71 16.41 -10.80
N GLU A 158 -17.19 16.49 -12.03
CA GLU A 158 -18.43 15.85 -12.44
C GLU A 158 -18.31 14.32 -12.28
N SER A 159 -19.43 13.67 -11.94
CA SER A 159 -19.48 12.22 -11.82
C SER A 159 -19.94 11.57 -13.11
N ILE A 160 -19.35 10.44 -13.45
CA ILE A 160 -19.76 9.64 -14.60
C ILE A 160 -19.86 8.16 -14.21
N SER A 161 -20.80 7.45 -14.82
CA SER A 161 -20.93 6.01 -14.62
C SER A 161 -19.93 5.23 -15.47
N LEU A 162 -19.04 4.49 -14.80
CA LEU A 162 -18.11 3.57 -15.48
C LEU A 162 -18.85 2.50 -16.29
N ARG A 163 -19.96 2.01 -15.74
CA ARG A 163 -20.82 1.05 -16.42
C ARG A 163 -21.39 1.61 -17.73
N ALA A 164 -21.88 2.85 -17.70
CA ALA A 164 -22.41 3.50 -18.88
C ALA A 164 -21.34 3.71 -19.96
N LEU A 165 -20.12 4.11 -19.59
CA LEU A 165 -18.99 4.20 -20.52
C LEU A 165 -18.70 2.86 -21.23
N LEU A 166 -18.67 1.79 -20.47
CA LEU A 166 -18.40 0.45 -21.01
C LEU A 166 -19.54 -0.05 -21.90
N GLN A 167 -20.80 0.29 -21.60
CA GLN A 167 -21.96 -0.07 -22.42
C GLN A 167 -21.99 0.66 -23.77
N GLN A 168 -21.38 1.84 -23.86
CA GLN A 168 -21.22 2.57 -25.12
C GLN A 168 -20.07 2.05 -26.01
N ASN A 169 -19.48 0.91 -25.67
CA ASN A 169 -18.32 0.33 -26.35
C ASN A 169 -17.09 1.22 -26.38
N LEU A 170 -16.98 2.19 -25.47
CA LEU A 170 -15.79 2.99 -25.32
C LEU A 170 -14.65 2.12 -24.79
N ARG A 171 -13.45 2.36 -25.33
CA ARG A 171 -12.27 1.55 -24.99
C ARG A 171 -11.55 2.11 -23.79
N THR A 172 -11.15 1.22 -22.88
CA THR A 172 -10.28 1.54 -21.76
C THR A 172 -9.06 0.63 -21.68
N VAL A 173 -8.13 0.90 -20.78
CA VAL A 173 -6.95 0.06 -20.53
C VAL A 173 -7.04 -0.62 -19.18
N LEU A 174 -6.62 -1.89 -19.13
CA LEU A 174 -6.28 -2.61 -17.90
C LEU A 174 -4.84 -3.08 -17.95
N TYR A 175 -4.18 -2.97 -16.82
CA TYR A 175 -2.82 -3.46 -16.63
C TYR A 175 -2.86 -4.78 -15.86
N ASN A 176 -2.34 -5.85 -16.47
CA ASN A 176 -2.44 -7.23 -15.97
C ASN A 176 -1.80 -7.43 -14.57
N ASP A 177 -0.89 -6.57 -14.18
CA ASP A 177 -0.14 -6.61 -12.92
C ASP A 177 -0.66 -5.63 -11.87
N VAL A 178 -1.77 -4.95 -12.16
CA VAL A 178 -2.41 -3.99 -11.25
C VAL A 178 -3.77 -4.51 -10.81
N ASN A 179 -3.85 -4.87 -9.55
CA ASN A 179 -5.09 -5.29 -8.92
C ASN A 179 -5.67 -4.13 -8.11
N ASN A 180 -6.73 -3.52 -8.59
CA ASN A 180 -7.44 -2.45 -7.90
C ASN A 180 -8.94 -2.49 -8.21
N VAL A 181 -9.74 -1.75 -7.44
CA VAL A 181 -11.20 -1.73 -7.57
C VAL A 181 -11.67 -1.30 -8.97
N TYR A 182 -10.93 -0.42 -9.65
CA TYR A 182 -11.23 -0.04 -11.02
C TYR A 182 -11.08 -1.24 -11.98
N ALA A 183 -9.97 -1.98 -11.85
CA ALA A 183 -9.73 -3.16 -12.67
C ALA A 183 -10.82 -4.23 -12.45
N ASP A 184 -11.14 -4.52 -11.19
CA ASP A 184 -12.18 -5.49 -10.83
C ASP A 184 -13.55 -5.09 -11.40
N THR A 185 -13.89 -3.80 -11.35
CA THR A 185 -15.15 -3.28 -11.89
C THR A 185 -15.19 -3.35 -13.41
N VAL A 186 -14.10 -3.00 -14.09
CA VAL A 186 -13.99 -3.12 -15.55
C VAL A 186 -14.08 -4.59 -15.98
N GLU A 187 -13.39 -5.50 -15.28
CA GLU A 187 -13.48 -6.95 -15.58
C GLU A 187 -14.91 -7.49 -15.50
N GLN A 188 -15.69 -6.99 -14.54
CA GLN A 188 -17.07 -7.42 -14.34
C GLN A 188 -18.01 -6.94 -15.43
N TRP A 189 -17.79 -5.74 -16.01
CA TRP A 189 -18.77 -5.08 -16.88
C TRP A 189 -18.32 -4.92 -18.33
N ALA A 190 -17.02 -5.01 -18.59
CA ALA A 190 -16.49 -4.81 -19.93
C ALA A 190 -16.71 -6.02 -20.84
N THR A 191 -16.81 -5.73 -22.14
CA THR A 191 -16.71 -6.75 -23.19
C THR A 191 -15.26 -6.91 -23.64
N LYS A 192 -14.94 -8.05 -24.30
CA LYS A 192 -13.57 -8.28 -24.80
C LYS A 192 -13.07 -7.19 -25.78
N ASN A 193 -14.00 -6.49 -26.43
CA ASN A 193 -13.67 -5.54 -27.51
C ASN A 193 -13.36 -4.12 -27.00
N ASN A 194 -13.74 -3.80 -25.77
CA ASN A 194 -13.54 -2.46 -25.21
C ASN A 194 -12.47 -2.39 -24.12
N VAL A 195 -11.64 -3.41 -23.97
CA VAL A 195 -10.52 -3.44 -23.04
C VAL A 195 -9.21 -3.70 -23.75
N VAL A 196 -8.30 -2.75 -23.67
CA VAL A 196 -6.89 -2.92 -24.08
C VAL A 196 -6.12 -3.45 -22.86
N ARG A 197 -5.54 -4.65 -22.98
CA ARG A 197 -4.76 -5.26 -21.89
C ARG A 197 -3.28 -5.06 -22.13
N LEU A 198 -2.59 -4.54 -21.16
CA LEU A 198 -1.17 -4.24 -21.21
C LEU A 198 -0.46 -4.73 -19.94
N ASN A 199 0.85 -4.91 -20.05
CA ASN A 199 1.70 -5.11 -18.89
C ASN A 199 2.20 -3.74 -18.41
N GLY A 200 2.01 -3.45 -17.12
CA GLY A 200 2.35 -2.16 -16.51
C GLY A 200 3.73 -2.11 -15.86
N LEU A 201 4.50 -3.20 -15.90
CA LEU A 201 5.79 -3.31 -15.21
C LEU A 201 6.74 -2.17 -15.56
N GLY A 202 7.20 -1.47 -14.52
CA GLY A 202 8.22 -0.42 -14.63
C GLY A 202 7.75 0.89 -15.27
N LYS A 203 6.44 1.09 -15.46
CA LYS A 203 5.88 2.32 -16.06
C LYS A 203 5.09 3.13 -15.05
N ASP A 204 5.08 4.44 -15.26
CA ASP A 204 4.03 5.30 -14.71
C ASP A 204 2.73 5.01 -15.45
N LEU A 205 1.84 4.29 -14.79
CA LEU A 205 0.60 3.81 -15.40
C LEU A 205 -0.33 4.95 -15.77
N GLY A 206 -0.36 6.02 -14.98
CA GLY A 206 -1.16 7.21 -15.26
C GLY A 206 -0.66 7.93 -16.51
N MET A 207 0.62 8.23 -16.59
CA MET A 207 1.21 8.86 -17.79
C MET A 207 1.10 7.95 -19.02
N HIS A 208 1.25 6.65 -18.87
CA HIS A 208 1.03 5.72 -19.97
C HIS A 208 -0.43 5.71 -20.44
N THR A 209 -1.39 5.79 -19.51
CA THR A 209 -2.82 5.92 -19.83
C THR A 209 -3.09 7.20 -20.63
N ILE A 210 -2.49 8.33 -20.26
CA ILE A 210 -2.60 9.60 -20.99
C ILE A 210 -2.06 9.46 -22.41
N ALA A 211 -0.87 8.90 -22.58
CA ALA A 211 -0.29 8.67 -23.92
C ALA A 211 -1.16 7.74 -24.81
N LEU A 212 -1.86 6.77 -24.23
CA LEU A 212 -2.83 5.94 -24.96
C LEU A 212 -4.08 6.72 -25.35
N LEU A 213 -4.55 7.65 -24.52
CA LEU A 213 -5.65 8.56 -24.84
C LEU A 213 -5.27 9.49 -26.00
N GLU A 214 -4.12 10.14 -25.94
CA GLU A 214 -3.63 11.05 -26.97
C GLU A 214 -3.49 10.35 -28.32
N SER A 215 -2.93 9.14 -28.34
CA SER A 215 -2.81 8.33 -29.55
C SER A 215 -4.13 7.74 -30.05
N GLY A 216 -5.24 7.96 -29.34
CA GLY A 216 -6.55 7.43 -29.70
C GLY A 216 -6.69 5.90 -29.59
N ARG A 217 -5.78 5.24 -28.87
CA ARG A 217 -5.83 3.79 -28.65
C ARG A 217 -6.89 3.39 -27.63
N ILE A 218 -7.18 4.29 -26.68
CA ILE A 218 -8.29 4.19 -25.72
C ILE A 218 -9.14 5.47 -25.77
N ASP A 219 -10.32 5.41 -25.23
CA ASP A 219 -11.28 6.50 -25.21
C ASP A 219 -11.39 7.15 -23.84
N PHE A 220 -11.17 6.37 -22.78
CA PHE A 220 -11.06 6.82 -21.39
C PHE A 220 -10.12 5.90 -20.60
N GLY A 221 -9.66 6.38 -19.44
CA GLY A 221 -8.84 5.56 -18.56
C GLY A 221 -8.71 6.14 -17.17
N TYR A 222 -8.26 5.30 -16.24
CA TYR A 222 -7.96 5.69 -14.86
C TYR A 222 -6.62 6.44 -14.78
N VAL A 223 -6.62 7.55 -14.05
CA VAL A 223 -5.42 8.34 -13.75
C VAL A 223 -5.50 8.83 -12.31
N GLY A 224 -4.36 8.84 -11.62
CA GLY A 224 -4.26 9.38 -10.27
C GLY A 224 -4.20 10.91 -10.24
N HIS A 225 -4.53 11.51 -9.11
CA HIS A 225 -4.45 12.96 -8.92
C HIS A 225 -3.02 13.50 -9.12
N ARG A 226 -2.01 12.74 -8.72
CA ARG A 226 -0.60 13.12 -8.86
C ARG A 226 -0.20 13.27 -10.33
N GLU A 227 -0.59 12.30 -11.14
CA GLU A 227 -0.30 12.30 -12.57
C GLU A 227 -0.99 13.48 -13.25
N LEU A 228 -2.25 13.76 -12.90
CA LEU A 228 -2.97 14.93 -13.44
C LEU A 228 -2.32 16.25 -13.03
N SER A 229 -1.87 16.37 -11.78
CA SER A 229 -1.22 17.61 -11.32
C SER A 229 0.18 17.83 -11.92
N ALA A 230 0.78 16.80 -12.51
CA ALA A 230 2.07 16.87 -13.17
C ALA A 230 1.96 17.22 -14.68
N LEU A 231 0.73 17.20 -15.25
CA LEU A 231 0.52 17.56 -16.65
C LEU A 231 0.67 19.06 -16.88
N PRO A 232 1.22 19.46 -18.02
CA PRO A 232 1.12 20.82 -18.53
C PRO A 232 -0.35 21.24 -18.69
N GLU A 233 -0.64 22.52 -18.50
CA GLU A 233 -2.00 23.06 -18.61
C GLU A 233 -2.64 22.76 -19.97
N GLU A 234 -1.88 22.84 -21.04
CA GLU A 234 -2.32 22.56 -22.42
C GLU A 234 -2.79 21.10 -22.60
N GLU A 235 -2.07 20.13 -21.99
CA GLU A 235 -2.45 18.73 -22.04
C GLU A 235 -3.67 18.46 -21.16
N LEU A 236 -3.72 19.07 -19.97
CA LEU A 236 -4.87 18.97 -19.07
C LEU A 236 -6.12 19.55 -19.73
N ASP A 237 -5.97 20.66 -20.44
CA ASP A 237 -7.04 21.30 -21.20
C ASP A 237 -7.60 20.44 -22.35
N ALA A 238 -6.87 19.48 -22.85
CA ALA A 238 -7.34 18.54 -23.88
C ALA A 238 -8.19 17.39 -23.31
N LEU A 239 -8.22 17.24 -21.99
CA LEU A 239 -8.88 16.15 -21.28
C LEU A 239 -10.12 16.65 -20.53
N ASN A 240 -11.10 15.77 -20.39
CA ASN A 240 -12.15 15.88 -19.38
C ASN A 240 -11.84 14.94 -18.22
N VAL A 241 -12.01 15.44 -17.01
CA VAL A 241 -11.73 14.68 -15.79
C VAL A 241 -13.04 14.46 -15.03
N TYR A 242 -13.32 13.22 -14.69
CA TYR A 242 -14.55 12.80 -14.01
C TYR A 242 -14.26 11.93 -12.80
N GLN A 243 -15.14 11.99 -11.81
CA GLN A 243 -15.21 10.96 -10.76
C GLN A 243 -16.05 9.77 -11.22
N ILE A 244 -15.69 8.58 -10.77
CA ILE A 244 -16.48 7.37 -11.02
C ILE A 244 -17.59 7.30 -9.97
N SER A 245 -18.86 7.38 -10.41
CA SER A 245 -20.01 7.39 -9.49
C SER A 245 -20.10 6.12 -8.63
N GLU A 246 -19.90 4.95 -9.23
CA GLU A 246 -19.97 3.65 -8.56
C GLU A 246 -18.85 3.43 -7.54
N LEU A 247 -17.72 4.07 -7.76
CA LEU A 247 -16.54 3.91 -6.90
C LEU A 247 -16.35 5.05 -5.89
N SER A 248 -17.11 6.14 -6.02
CA SER A 248 -16.95 7.33 -5.17
C SER A 248 -17.18 7.05 -3.68
N GLN A 249 -18.01 6.08 -3.33
CA GLN A 249 -18.26 5.66 -1.95
C GLN A 249 -17.27 4.60 -1.45
N GLN A 250 -16.88 3.67 -2.33
CA GLN A 250 -15.96 2.58 -1.96
C GLN A 250 -14.53 3.06 -1.76
N LEU A 251 -14.14 4.14 -2.43
CA LEU A 251 -12.77 4.66 -2.43
C LEU A 251 -12.52 5.79 -1.43
N ARG A 252 -13.49 6.18 -0.63
CA ARG A 252 -13.25 6.94 0.62
C ARG A 252 -12.51 6.11 1.67
N GLY A 253 -11.82 5.05 1.20
CA GLY A 253 -10.95 4.23 2.02
C GLY A 253 -9.87 5.08 2.66
N THR A 254 -9.60 4.78 3.90
CA THR A 254 -8.47 5.35 4.60
C THR A 254 -7.23 4.49 4.36
N LYS A 255 -6.07 5.13 4.32
CA LYS A 255 -4.79 4.44 4.33
C LYS A 255 -4.21 4.43 5.73
N ARG A 256 -3.53 3.35 6.05
CA ARG A 256 -2.99 3.08 7.38
C ARG A 256 -1.54 2.65 7.27
N LEU A 257 -0.83 2.71 8.36
CA LEU A 257 0.41 1.97 8.52
C LEU A 257 0.05 0.52 8.87
N LEU A 258 0.67 -0.44 8.20
CA LEU A 258 0.56 -1.87 8.52
C LEU A 258 1.93 -2.39 8.91
N CYS A 259 2.12 -2.74 10.17
CA CYS A 259 3.38 -3.26 10.72
C CYS A 259 3.34 -4.77 10.90
N SER A 260 4.50 -5.43 10.87
CA SER A 260 4.65 -6.86 11.17
C SER A 260 3.98 -7.23 12.48
N LYS A 261 3.37 -8.42 12.54
CA LYS A 261 2.68 -8.92 13.74
C LYS A 261 3.70 -9.39 14.79
N SER A 262 4.23 -8.44 15.52
CA SER A 262 5.21 -8.61 16.60
C SER A 262 4.90 -7.64 17.75
N GLU A 263 5.46 -7.86 18.92
CA GLU A 263 5.33 -6.92 20.05
C GLU A 263 5.79 -5.50 19.65
N LEU A 264 6.90 -5.41 18.92
CA LEU A 264 7.40 -4.14 18.41
C LEU A 264 6.45 -3.50 17.39
N GLY A 265 5.85 -4.30 16.50
CA GLY A 265 4.85 -3.80 15.53
C GLY A 265 3.60 -3.28 16.20
N GLN A 266 3.14 -3.94 17.25
CA GLN A 266 2.01 -3.48 18.06
C GLN A 266 2.34 -2.19 18.79
N ALA A 267 3.52 -2.10 19.40
CA ALA A 267 3.97 -0.90 20.08
C ALA A 267 4.03 0.31 19.12
N VAL A 268 4.67 0.14 17.95
CA VAL A 268 4.77 1.22 16.94
C VAL A 268 3.40 1.72 16.49
N THR A 269 2.45 0.81 16.19
CA THR A 269 1.10 1.23 15.77
C THR A 269 0.34 1.92 16.92
N SER A 270 0.48 1.44 18.15
CA SER A 270 -0.15 2.04 19.32
C SER A 270 0.43 3.42 19.65
N ASP A 271 1.75 3.59 19.56
CA ASP A 271 2.42 4.88 19.81
C ASP A 271 1.99 5.90 18.74
N LEU A 272 1.92 5.48 17.48
CA LEU A 272 1.44 6.35 16.39
C LEU A 272 -0.03 6.75 16.57
N ASP A 273 -0.89 5.85 17.06
CA ASP A 273 -2.31 6.11 17.27
C ASP A 273 -2.57 7.03 18.48
N SER A 274 -1.58 7.16 19.36
CA SER A 274 -1.64 7.98 20.57
C SER A 274 -1.07 9.39 20.37
N ALA A 275 -0.42 9.64 19.24
CA ALA A 275 0.26 10.90 18.91
C ALA A 275 -0.67 11.89 18.21
#